data_98db41a33b817cdaa151d4bf94e05fae
#
_entry.id   98db41a33b817cdaa151d4bf94e05fae
#
_cell.length_a   1.000
_cell.length_b   1.000
_cell.length_c   1.000
_cell.angle_alpha   90.00
_cell.angle_beta   90.00
_cell.angle_gamma   90.00
#
_symmetry.space_group_name_H-M   'P 1'
#
loop_
_entity.id
_entity.type
_entity.pdbx_description
1 polymer ?
#
loop_
_entity_poly.entity_id
_entity_poly.type
_entity_poly.pdbx_seq_one_letter_code
_entity_poly.pdbx_strand_id
1 'polypeptide(L)'
;IFAAWPQLYAVSFSGFYLAMAAVLLALILRPVGFKYRSKRDSSQWRAAWDWALFVGGFVPALIFGVAMGNVLQGVPFRIQPDMQIFYEGGFFGLLNPFALLCGLVSVAMLVMHGAAWLVLKTDGLVASRARNWGIRAALATVVLYAVAGVLLWNVVDGYRITSALVTTGPSNPLFKTVQSGVAGTWFANYAAHPWTQLAPAAG
;
A
#
# COMPACT_ATOMS: atom_id res chain seq x y z
N ILE A 1 6.28 2.94 16.33
CA ILE A 1 7.16 3.31 15.21
C ILE A 1 7.94 4.58 15.55
N PHE A 2 7.32 5.66 16.00
CA PHE A 2 7.99 6.92 16.33
C PHE A 2 9.17 6.74 17.30
N ALA A 3 8.99 6.00 18.38
CA ALA A 3 10.04 5.78 19.38
C ALA A 3 11.19 4.88 18.89
N ALA A 4 10.88 3.88 18.03
CA ALA A 4 11.87 2.93 17.54
C ALA A 4 12.58 3.42 16.27
N TRP A 5 11.86 4.12 15.38
CA TRP A 5 12.38 4.59 14.08
C TRP A 5 11.88 6.01 13.78
N PRO A 6 12.37 7.03 14.51
CA PRO A 6 11.90 8.40 14.36
C PRO A 6 12.13 8.96 12.96
N GLN A 7 13.24 8.61 12.31
CA GLN A 7 13.56 9.06 10.95
C GLN A 7 12.57 8.47 9.92
N LEU A 8 12.27 7.17 10.03
CA LEU A 8 11.29 6.51 9.15
C LEU A 8 9.90 7.13 9.32
N TYR A 9 9.51 7.43 10.56
CA TYR A 9 8.27 8.12 10.86
C TYR A 9 8.23 9.50 10.18
N ALA A 10 9.28 10.31 10.35
CA ALA A 10 9.36 11.64 9.77
C ALA A 10 9.34 11.63 8.23
N VAL A 11 10.09 10.72 7.59
CA VAL A 11 10.09 10.54 6.12
C VAL A 11 8.69 10.16 5.63
N SER A 12 8.03 9.20 6.30
CA SER A 12 6.71 8.73 5.90
C SER A 12 5.65 9.83 5.99
N PHE A 13 5.60 10.56 7.08
CA PHE A 13 4.63 11.65 7.25
C PHE A 13 4.93 12.88 6.40
N SER A 14 6.19 13.15 6.10
CA SER A 14 6.56 14.22 5.18
C SER A 14 6.25 13.86 3.72
N GLY A 15 6.70 12.69 3.26
CA GLY A 15 6.54 12.26 1.87
C GLY A 15 5.11 11.92 1.50
N PHE A 16 4.35 11.26 2.40
CA PHE A 16 2.97 10.85 2.16
C PHE A 16 1.93 11.81 2.75
N TYR A 17 2.30 13.05 3.10
CA TYR A 17 1.41 14.00 3.77
C TYR A 17 0.07 14.19 3.03
N LEU A 18 0.10 14.49 1.73
CA LEU A 18 -1.12 14.68 0.94
C LEU A 18 -1.91 13.38 0.76
N ALA A 19 -1.23 12.25 0.64
CA ALA A 19 -1.87 10.94 0.56
C ALA A 19 -2.60 10.61 1.88
N MET A 20 -1.98 10.88 3.02
CA MET A 20 -2.60 10.72 4.34
C MET A 20 -3.79 11.66 4.54
N ALA A 21 -3.69 12.92 4.10
CA ALA A 21 -4.81 13.86 4.13
C ALA A 21 -5.98 13.36 3.28
N ALA A 22 -5.72 12.82 2.09
CA ALA A 22 -6.75 12.24 1.21
C ALA A 22 -7.41 10.99 1.85
N VAL A 23 -6.64 10.13 2.52
CA VAL A 23 -7.17 9.00 3.29
C VAL A 23 -8.11 9.46 4.39
N LEU A 24 -7.69 10.46 5.19
CA LEU A 24 -8.51 10.99 6.28
C LEU A 24 -9.81 11.60 5.75
N LEU A 25 -9.73 12.40 4.67
CA LEU A 25 -10.90 12.97 4.03
C LEU A 25 -11.88 11.88 3.53
N ALA A 26 -11.36 10.84 2.88
CA ALA A 26 -12.15 9.72 2.40
C ALA A 26 -12.81 8.96 3.55
N LEU A 27 -12.09 8.73 4.65
CA LEU A 27 -12.62 8.03 5.83
C LEU A 27 -13.73 8.82 6.53
N ILE A 28 -13.72 10.16 6.49
CA ILE A 28 -14.80 11.00 7.03
C ILE A 28 -16.11 10.77 6.28
N LEU A 29 -16.06 10.48 4.97
CA LEU A 29 -17.26 10.21 4.17
C LEU A 29 -18.05 8.99 4.66
N ARG A 30 -17.39 8.00 5.28
CA ARG A 30 -18.05 6.76 5.71
C ARG A 30 -19.06 6.98 6.85
N PRO A 31 -18.68 7.50 8.04
CA PRO A 31 -19.65 7.71 9.12
C PRO A 31 -20.72 8.74 8.74
N VAL A 32 -20.37 9.75 7.96
CA VAL A 32 -21.33 10.73 7.44
C VAL A 32 -22.32 10.04 6.50
N GLY A 33 -21.83 9.22 5.57
CA GLY A 33 -22.67 8.48 4.62
C GLY A 33 -23.65 7.54 5.30
N PHE A 34 -23.21 6.77 6.29
CA PHE A 34 -24.11 5.88 7.04
C PHE A 34 -25.25 6.65 7.73
N LYS A 35 -24.98 7.84 8.26
CA LYS A 35 -25.97 8.66 8.96
C LYS A 35 -26.92 9.39 8.02
N TYR A 36 -26.42 9.89 6.89
CA TYR A 36 -27.20 10.80 6.03
C TYR A 36 -27.89 10.11 4.83
N ARG A 37 -27.45 8.91 4.44
CA ARG A 37 -28.00 8.15 3.32
C ARG A 37 -29.54 7.97 3.40
N SER A 38 -30.05 7.70 4.59
CA SER A 38 -31.49 7.43 4.83
C SER A 38 -32.29 8.67 5.25
N LYS A 39 -31.70 9.86 5.27
CA LYS A 39 -32.37 11.10 5.70
C LYS A 39 -33.39 11.64 4.70
N ARG A 40 -33.30 11.24 3.42
CA ARG A 40 -34.24 11.65 2.36
C ARG A 40 -34.64 10.43 1.53
N ASP A 41 -35.88 10.41 1.08
CA ASP A 41 -36.44 9.32 0.24
C ASP A 41 -36.09 9.46 -1.25
N SER A 42 -35.30 10.47 -1.63
CA SER A 42 -34.86 10.67 -3.01
C SER A 42 -33.85 9.59 -3.42
N SER A 43 -34.06 8.97 -4.58
CA SER A 43 -33.14 7.98 -5.17
C SER A 43 -31.76 8.59 -5.50
N GLN A 44 -31.74 9.84 -5.97
CA GLN A 44 -30.51 10.56 -6.29
C GLN A 44 -29.68 10.84 -5.02
N TRP A 45 -30.34 11.19 -3.92
CA TRP A 45 -29.69 11.39 -2.62
C TRP A 45 -29.03 10.11 -2.13
N ARG A 46 -29.73 8.98 -2.20
CA ARG A 46 -29.20 7.67 -1.81
C ARG A 46 -28.03 7.26 -2.69
N ALA A 47 -28.13 7.44 -4.02
CA ALA A 47 -27.05 7.14 -4.95
C ALA A 47 -25.79 7.99 -4.67
N ALA A 48 -25.93 9.28 -4.38
CA ALA A 48 -24.81 10.15 -4.03
C ALA A 48 -24.08 9.66 -2.77
N TRP A 49 -24.81 9.25 -1.74
CA TRP A 49 -24.19 8.70 -0.52
C TRP A 49 -23.62 7.30 -0.72
N ASP A 50 -24.20 6.47 -1.60
CA ASP A 50 -23.62 5.17 -1.97
C ASP A 50 -22.26 5.36 -2.66
N TRP A 51 -22.14 6.37 -3.54
CA TRP A 51 -20.85 6.75 -4.13
C TRP A 51 -19.88 7.31 -3.09
N ALA A 52 -20.33 8.13 -2.16
CA ALA A 52 -19.49 8.65 -1.08
C ALA A 52 -18.95 7.51 -0.19
N LEU A 53 -19.78 6.52 0.15
CA LEU A 53 -19.39 5.32 0.88
C LEU A 53 -18.38 4.47 0.10
N PHE A 54 -18.58 4.32 -1.22
CA PHE A 54 -17.66 3.62 -2.10
C PHE A 54 -16.29 4.32 -2.12
N VAL A 55 -16.26 5.63 -2.37
CA VAL A 55 -15.02 6.44 -2.36
C VAL A 55 -14.33 6.35 -1.01
N GLY A 56 -15.09 6.47 0.09
CA GLY A 56 -14.58 6.34 1.46
C GLY A 56 -13.95 4.99 1.78
N GLY A 57 -14.29 3.92 1.05
CA GLY A 57 -13.66 2.61 1.17
C GLY A 57 -12.54 2.37 0.16
N PHE A 58 -12.75 2.79 -1.08
CA PHE A 58 -11.83 2.55 -2.19
C PHE A 58 -10.53 3.37 -2.08
N VAL A 59 -10.65 4.67 -1.77
CA VAL A 59 -9.49 5.58 -1.73
C VAL A 59 -8.47 5.16 -0.67
N PRO A 60 -8.82 4.87 0.59
CA PRO A 60 -7.87 4.37 1.57
C PRO A 60 -7.21 3.05 1.14
N ALA A 61 -7.99 2.11 0.61
CA ALA A 61 -7.48 0.83 0.14
C ALA A 61 -6.42 1.00 -0.96
N LEU A 62 -6.71 1.88 -1.93
CA LEU A 62 -5.79 2.20 -3.02
C LEU A 62 -4.52 2.88 -2.51
N ILE A 63 -4.67 3.91 -1.67
CA ILE A 63 -3.53 4.71 -1.18
C ILE A 63 -2.59 3.87 -0.32
N PHE A 64 -3.08 2.98 0.52
CA PHE A 64 -2.21 2.09 1.30
C PHE A 64 -1.38 1.16 0.40
N GLY A 65 -1.97 0.62 -0.67
CA GLY A 65 -1.23 -0.18 -1.63
C GLY A 65 -0.21 0.65 -2.42
N VAL A 66 -0.57 1.86 -2.84
CA VAL A 66 0.35 2.82 -3.49
C VAL A 66 1.51 3.17 -2.57
N ALA A 67 1.24 3.38 -1.28
CA ALA A 67 2.28 3.65 -0.29
C ALA A 67 3.27 2.48 -0.18
N MET A 68 2.78 1.23 -0.12
CA MET A 68 3.65 0.05 -0.12
C MET A 68 4.49 -0.07 -1.39
N GLY A 69 3.91 0.21 -2.57
CA GLY A 69 4.66 0.23 -3.82
C GLY A 69 5.80 1.25 -3.80
N ASN A 70 5.55 2.46 -3.27
CA ASN A 70 6.57 3.49 -3.12
C ASN A 70 7.64 3.12 -2.08
N VAL A 71 7.28 2.42 -1.01
CA VAL A 71 8.28 1.90 -0.04
C VAL A 71 9.22 0.90 -0.70
N LEU A 72 8.70 0.03 -1.58
CA LEU A 72 9.52 -0.93 -2.33
C LEU A 72 10.44 -0.25 -3.34
N GLN A 73 9.97 0.77 -4.05
CA GLN A 73 10.78 1.52 -5.02
C GLN A 73 11.76 2.49 -4.35
N GLY A 74 11.45 2.92 -3.12
CA GLY A 74 12.10 4.05 -2.46
C GLY A 74 11.50 5.38 -2.87
N VAL A 75 11.47 6.31 -1.92
CA VAL A 75 11.01 7.68 -2.14
C VAL A 75 12.19 8.64 -2.06
N PRO A 76 12.22 9.71 -2.89
CA PRO A 76 13.32 10.65 -2.88
C PRO A 76 13.25 11.53 -1.63
N PHE A 77 14.18 11.31 -0.70
CA PHE A 77 14.35 12.13 0.46
C PHE A 77 15.83 12.33 0.77
N ARG A 78 16.16 13.41 1.47
CA ARG A 78 17.51 13.70 1.92
C ARG A 78 17.51 13.96 3.42
N ILE A 79 18.48 13.35 4.10
CA ILE A 79 18.75 13.60 5.51
C ILE A 79 19.97 14.52 5.58
N GLN A 80 19.83 15.68 6.22
CA GLN A 80 20.93 16.59 6.45
C GLN A 80 21.78 16.13 7.65
N PRO A 81 23.02 16.66 7.82
CA PRO A 81 23.87 16.33 8.96
C PRO A 81 23.26 16.67 10.33
N ASP A 82 22.34 17.63 10.38
CA ASP A 82 21.55 17.99 11.56
C ASP A 82 20.31 17.09 11.78
N MET A 83 20.21 15.97 11.02
CA MET A 83 19.10 15.02 11.04
C MET A 83 17.76 15.57 10.56
N GLN A 84 17.71 16.76 9.96
CA GLN A 84 16.52 17.26 9.29
C GLN A 84 16.26 16.48 8.00
N ILE A 85 15.00 16.18 7.75
CA ILE A 85 14.55 15.36 6.63
C ILE A 85 13.77 16.23 5.65
N PHE A 86 14.23 16.22 4.40
CA PHE A 86 13.56 16.92 3.30
C PHE A 86 13.09 15.90 2.27
N TYR A 87 11.80 15.96 1.95
CA TYR A 87 11.22 15.21 0.85
C TYR A 87 11.43 16.01 -0.45
N GLU A 88 12.11 15.41 -1.42
CA GLU A 88 12.48 16.05 -2.68
C GLU A 88 11.52 15.68 -3.83
N GLY A 89 10.54 14.82 -3.58
CA GLY A 89 9.57 14.37 -4.58
C GLY A 89 8.30 15.23 -4.64
N GLY A 90 7.56 15.07 -5.74
CA GLY A 90 6.20 15.61 -5.88
C GLY A 90 5.12 14.58 -5.57
N PHE A 91 3.90 15.04 -5.27
CA PHE A 91 2.75 14.16 -5.02
C PHE A 91 2.49 13.20 -6.20
N PHE A 92 2.54 13.70 -7.42
CA PHE A 92 2.32 12.87 -8.62
C PHE A 92 3.43 11.85 -8.87
N GLY A 93 4.65 12.09 -8.38
CA GLY A 93 5.74 11.12 -8.43
C GLY A 93 5.45 9.83 -7.64
N LEU A 94 4.60 9.92 -6.61
CA LEU A 94 4.14 8.77 -5.84
C LEU A 94 3.13 7.91 -6.60
N LEU A 95 2.48 8.45 -7.64
CA LEU A 95 1.51 7.74 -8.47
C LEU A 95 2.17 7.07 -9.68
N ASN A 96 3.35 6.52 -9.50
CA ASN A 96 4.05 5.77 -10.55
C ASN A 96 3.31 4.45 -10.89
N PRO A 97 3.53 3.87 -12.09
CA PRO A 97 2.79 2.71 -12.56
C PRO A 97 2.91 1.48 -11.63
N PHE A 98 4.09 1.23 -11.06
CA PHE A 98 4.29 0.13 -10.14
C PHE A 98 3.54 0.34 -8.83
N ALA A 99 3.58 1.54 -8.26
CA ALA A 99 2.84 1.87 -7.05
C ALA A 99 1.32 1.78 -7.27
N LEU A 100 0.83 2.23 -8.42
CA LEU A 100 -0.59 2.09 -8.79
C LEU A 100 -0.99 0.60 -8.91
N LEU A 101 -0.13 -0.24 -9.48
CA LEU A 101 -0.36 -1.68 -9.52
C LEU A 101 -0.47 -2.27 -8.11
N CYS A 102 0.44 -1.90 -7.19
CA CYS A 102 0.36 -2.29 -5.78
C CYS A 102 -0.94 -1.79 -5.13
N GLY A 103 -1.40 -0.59 -5.50
CA GLY A 103 -2.71 -0.06 -5.10
C GLY A 103 -3.87 -0.95 -5.55
N LEU A 104 -3.85 -1.41 -6.80
CA LEU A 104 -4.87 -2.31 -7.33
C LEU A 104 -4.84 -3.69 -6.67
N VAL A 105 -3.66 -4.23 -6.37
CA VAL A 105 -3.51 -5.47 -5.57
C VAL A 105 -4.18 -5.31 -4.21
N SER A 106 -3.92 -4.20 -3.52
CA SER A 106 -4.52 -3.90 -2.21
C SER A 106 -6.04 -3.84 -2.28
N VAL A 107 -6.59 -3.13 -3.28
CA VAL A 107 -8.04 -3.05 -3.49
C VAL A 107 -8.63 -4.44 -3.77
N ALA A 108 -8.04 -5.22 -4.67
CA ALA A 108 -8.53 -6.55 -5.00
C ALA A 108 -8.53 -7.48 -3.79
N MET A 109 -7.46 -7.46 -2.99
CA MET A 109 -7.33 -8.23 -1.76
C MET A 109 -8.39 -7.84 -0.72
N LEU A 110 -8.64 -6.55 -0.52
CA LEU A 110 -9.65 -6.09 0.43
C LEU A 110 -11.08 -6.38 -0.04
N VAL A 111 -11.34 -6.33 -1.35
CA VAL A 111 -12.63 -6.75 -1.92
C VAL A 111 -12.83 -8.25 -1.72
N MET A 112 -11.81 -9.07 -1.97
CA MET A 112 -11.85 -10.51 -1.72
C MET A 112 -12.15 -10.80 -0.24
N HIS A 113 -11.43 -10.17 0.68
CA HIS A 113 -11.63 -10.35 2.11
C HIS A 113 -13.03 -9.92 2.56
N GLY A 114 -13.49 -8.75 2.12
CA GLY A 114 -14.85 -8.26 2.43
C GLY A 114 -15.94 -9.16 1.85
N ALA A 115 -15.75 -9.69 0.64
CA ALA A 115 -16.66 -10.63 0.03
C ALA A 115 -16.73 -11.96 0.81
N ALA A 116 -15.59 -12.50 1.26
CA ALA A 116 -15.55 -13.69 2.11
C ALA A 116 -16.30 -13.48 3.43
N TRP A 117 -16.12 -12.31 4.06
CA TRP A 117 -16.86 -11.95 5.26
C TRP A 117 -18.37 -11.89 5.03
N LEU A 118 -18.81 -11.28 3.91
CA LEU A 118 -20.23 -11.21 3.57
C LEU A 118 -20.82 -12.61 3.34
N VAL A 119 -20.10 -13.51 2.68
CA VAL A 119 -20.57 -14.90 2.47
C VAL A 119 -20.78 -15.63 3.79
N LEU A 120 -19.95 -15.36 4.80
CA LEU A 120 -20.08 -15.98 6.13
C LEU A 120 -21.20 -15.38 7.01
N LYS A 121 -21.60 -14.13 6.75
CA LYS A 121 -22.51 -13.37 7.64
C LYS A 121 -23.87 -13.07 7.03
N THR A 122 -24.08 -13.42 5.76
CA THR A 122 -25.35 -13.12 5.07
C THR A 122 -25.84 -14.35 4.29
N ASP A 123 -27.12 -14.35 3.97
CA ASP A 123 -27.79 -15.40 3.19
C ASP A 123 -28.42 -14.86 1.90
N GLY A 124 -28.87 -15.77 1.05
CA GLY A 124 -29.64 -15.45 -0.14
C GLY A 124 -28.86 -14.68 -1.23
N LEU A 125 -29.48 -13.65 -1.79
CA LEU A 125 -28.92 -12.91 -2.92
C LEU A 125 -27.63 -12.15 -2.57
N VAL A 126 -27.47 -11.68 -1.33
CA VAL A 126 -26.28 -10.94 -0.90
C VAL A 126 -25.09 -11.88 -0.86
N ALA A 127 -25.23 -13.04 -0.24
CA ALA A 127 -24.18 -14.07 -0.15
C ALA A 127 -23.77 -14.58 -1.55
N SER A 128 -24.75 -14.82 -2.44
CA SER A 128 -24.49 -15.27 -3.82
C SER A 128 -23.70 -14.24 -4.63
N ARG A 129 -24.10 -12.97 -4.58
CA ARG A 129 -23.38 -11.88 -5.24
C ARG A 129 -21.98 -11.69 -4.65
N ALA A 130 -21.86 -11.72 -3.33
CA ALA A 130 -20.57 -11.61 -2.63
C ALA A 130 -19.61 -12.73 -3.05
N ARG A 131 -20.10 -13.99 -3.14
CA ARG A 131 -19.30 -15.13 -3.62
C ARG A 131 -18.75 -14.89 -5.03
N ASN A 132 -19.59 -14.45 -5.96
CA ASN A 132 -19.18 -14.21 -7.34
C ASN A 132 -18.13 -13.09 -7.44
N TRP A 133 -18.32 -12.00 -6.72
CA TRP A 133 -17.33 -10.91 -6.67
C TRP A 133 -16.07 -11.33 -5.94
N GLY A 134 -16.18 -12.12 -4.87
CA GLY A 134 -15.05 -12.66 -4.13
C GLY A 134 -14.14 -13.52 -5.00
N ILE A 135 -14.71 -14.43 -5.81
CA ILE A 135 -13.93 -15.28 -6.75
C ILE A 135 -13.21 -14.40 -7.78
N ARG A 136 -13.90 -13.43 -8.38
CA ARG A 136 -13.28 -12.51 -9.35
C ARG A 136 -12.15 -11.70 -8.72
N ALA A 137 -12.37 -11.19 -7.51
CA ALA A 137 -11.36 -10.44 -6.77
C ALA A 137 -10.17 -11.31 -6.39
N ALA A 138 -10.39 -12.57 -6.00
CA ALA A 138 -9.32 -13.51 -5.71
C ALA A 138 -8.44 -13.77 -6.93
N LEU A 139 -9.06 -14.06 -8.08
CA LEU A 139 -8.33 -14.24 -9.35
C LEU A 139 -7.57 -12.97 -9.74
N ALA A 140 -8.20 -11.80 -9.61
CA ALA A 140 -7.54 -10.53 -9.87
C ALA A 140 -6.34 -10.31 -8.92
N THR A 141 -6.48 -10.63 -7.64
CA THR A 141 -5.38 -10.53 -6.66
C THR A 141 -4.20 -11.39 -7.06
N VAL A 142 -4.42 -12.66 -7.42
CA VAL A 142 -3.36 -13.58 -7.84
C VAL A 142 -2.65 -13.06 -9.10
N VAL A 143 -3.41 -12.65 -10.11
CA VAL A 143 -2.84 -12.15 -11.38
C VAL A 143 -2.05 -10.86 -11.16
N LEU A 144 -2.64 -9.87 -10.46
CA LEU A 144 -1.98 -8.59 -10.20
C LEU A 144 -0.74 -8.77 -9.31
N TYR A 145 -0.79 -9.65 -8.32
CA TYR A 145 0.36 -9.98 -7.47
C TYR A 145 1.50 -10.63 -8.27
N ALA A 146 1.19 -11.58 -9.14
CA ALA A 146 2.17 -12.19 -10.03
C ALA A 146 2.83 -11.16 -10.96
N VAL A 147 2.02 -10.28 -11.57
CA VAL A 147 2.53 -9.17 -12.40
C VAL A 147 3.42 -8.22 -11.59
N ALA A 148 3.01 -7.85 -10.38
CA ALA A 148 3.80 -7.01 -9.48
C ALA A 148 5.14 -7.69 -9.12
N GLY A 149 5.15 -8.99 -8.88
CA GLY A 149 6.37 -9.76 -8.64
C GLY A 149 7.33 -9.76 -9.83
N VAL A 150 6.81 -9.94 -11.05
CA VAL A 150 7.61 -9.88 -12.28
C VAL A 150 8.20 -8.48 -12.49
N LEU A 151 7.41 -7.42 -12.25
CA LEU A 151 7.91 -6.05 -12.36
C LEU A 151 8.93 -5.73 -11.26
N LEU A 152 8.72 -6.21 -10.04
CA LEU A 152 9.70 -6.06 -8.97
C LEU A 152 11.05 -6.70 -9.31
N TRP A 153 11.01 -7.85 -10.03
CA TRP A 153 12.23 -8.53 -10.47
C TRP A 153 12.97 -7.76 -11.56
N ASN A 154 12.26 -7.25 -12.55
CA ASN A 154 12.87 -6.76 -13.79
C ASN A 154 13.02 -5.23 -13.86
N VAL A 155 12.17 -4.48 -13.16
CA VAL A 155 12.02 -3.02 -13.35
C VAL A 155 12.34 -2.23 -12.08
N VAL A 156 12.05 -2.80 -10.91
CA VAL A 156 12.24 -2.09 -9.66
C VAL A 156 13.66 -2.32 -9.15
N ASP A 157 14.42 -1.25 -9.08
CA ASP A 157 15.78 -1.28 -8.54
C ASP A 157 15.77 -1.60 -7.05
N GLY A 158 16.67 -2.48 -6.65
CA GLY A 158 16.87 -2.78 -5.25
C GLY A 158 17.97 -1.93 -4.62
N TYR A 159 18.10 -2.06 -3.30
CA TYR A 159 19.08 -1.34 -2.50
C TYR A 159 20.03 -2.33 -1.82
N ARG A 160 21.32 -2.05 -1.90
CA ARG A 160 22.36 -2.85 -1.23
C ARG A 160 23.12 -1.98 -0.25
N ILE A 161 23.17 -2.40 1.01
CA ILE A 161 24.00 -1.75 2.02
C ILE A 161 25.46 -2.14 1.74
N THR A 162 26.31 -1.14 1.52
CA THR A 162 27.74 -1.32 1.21
C THR A 162 28.64 -1.02 2.39
N SER A 163 28.15 -0.27 3.39
CA SER A 163 28.89 -0.01 4.64
C SER A 163 28.85 -1.20 5.58
N ALA A 164 29.84 -1.30 6.48
CA ALA A 164 29.78 -2.22 7.61
C ALA A 164 28.54 -1.91 8.48
N LEU A 165 27.83 -2.96 8.89
CA LEU A 165 26.69 -2.82 9.80
C LEU A 165 27.21 -2.58 11.22
N VAL A 166 27.05 -1.37 11.72
CA VAL A 166 27.29 -1.04 13.12
C VAL A 166 26.11 -1.53 13.94
N THR A 167 26.32 -2.54 14.77
CA THR A 167 25.28 -3.17 15.60
C THR A 167 25.21 -2.60 17.02
N THR A 168 26.17 -1.75 17.39
CA THR A 168 26.28 -1.15 18.72
C THR A 168 26.11 0.38 18.63
N GLY A 169 25.40 0.94 19.58
CA GLY A 169 25.17 2.39 19.67
C GLY A 169 23.81 2.83 19.08
N PRO A 170 23.52 4.14 19.09
CA PRO A 170 22.28 4.70 18.57
C PRO A 170 22.14 4.49 17.07
N SER A 171 20.93 4.21 16.62
CA SER A 171 20.63 4.06 15.18
C SER A 171 20.78 5.40 14.47
N ASN A 172 21.80 5.51 13.63
CA ASN A 172 22.02 6.69 12.80
C ASN A 172 22.04 6.29 11.31
N PRO A 173 21.08 6.74 10.49
CA PRO A 173 21.03 6.42 9.07
C PRO A 173 22.19 7.01 8.27
N LEU A 174 22.84 8.09 8.74
CA LEU A 174 23.99 8.72 8.08
C LEU A 174 25.25 7.83 8.08
N PHE A 175 25.34 6.85 8.97
CA PHE A 175 26.44 5.90 9.00
C PHE A 175 26.31 4.74 8.02
N LYS A 176 25.19 4.67 7.28
CA LYS A 176 24.95 3.62 6.30
C LYS A 176 25.09 4.19 4.89
N THR A 177 26.00 3.59 4.12
CA THR A 177 26.07 3.85 2.69
C THR A 177 25.29 2.77 1.95
N VAL A 178 24.46 3.20 1.00
CA VAL A 178 23.56 2.34 0.23
C VAL A 178 23.82 2.57 -1.25
N GLN A 179 24.01 1.50 -1.99
CA GLN A 179 24.05 1.52 -3.45
C GLN A 179 22.63 1.23 -3.96
N SER A 180 22.09 2.13 -4.79
CA SER A 180 20.83 1.97 -5.50
C SER A 180 21.08 1.59 -6.96
N GLY A 181 20.01 1.17 -7.67
CA GLY A 181 20.06 0.97 -9.13
C GLY A 181 20.54 -0.41 -9.56
N VAL A 182 20.42 -1.43 -8.70
CA VAL A 182 20.76 -2.81 -9.06
C VAL A 182 19.48 -3.64 -9.18
N ALA A 183 19.07 -3.93 -10.40
CA ALA A 183 17.93 -4.81 -10.67
C ALA A 183 18.14 -6.21 -10.05
N GLY A 184 17.07 -6.81 -9.54
CA GLY A 184 17.11 -8.15 -8.94
C GLY A 184 17.69 -8.24 -7.53
N THR A 185 18.15 -7.13 -6.93
CA THR A 185 18.73 -7.15 -5.56
C THR A 185 17.73 -7.60 -4.51
N TRP A 186 16.44 -7.36 -4.71
CA TRP A 186 15.37 -7.83 -3.83
C TRP A 186 15.35 -9.36 -3.65
N PHE A 187 15.86 -10.09 -4.64
CA PHE A 187 15.86 -11.54 -4.69
C PHE A 187 17.24 -12.15 -4.39
N ALA A 188 18.26 -11.33 -4.07
CA ALA A 188 19.61 -11.80 -3.77
C ALA A 188 19.64 -12.81 -2.61
N ASN A 189 18.75 -12.67 -1.62
CA ASN A 189 18.64 -13.59 -0.50
C ASN A 189 18.15 -14.99 -0.90
N TYR A 190 17.46 -15.14 -2.03
CA TYR A 190 17.02 -16.46 -2.52
C TYR A 190 18.19 -17.34 -2.96
N ALA A 191 19.30 -16.74 -3.38
CA ALA A 191 20.52 -17.47 -3.68
C ALA A 191 21.20 -18.01 -2.41
N ALA A 192 21.17 -17.24 -1.32
CA ALA A 192 21.74 -17.64 -0.03
C ALA A 192 20.81 -18.59 0.77
N HIS A 193 19.49 -18.39 0.64
CA HIS A 193 18.46 -19.10 1.39
C HIS A 193 17.33 -19.56 0.48
N PRO A 194 17.51 -20.62 -0.35
CA PRO A 194 16.53 -21.03 -1.38
C PRO A 194 15.15 -21.39 -0.82
N TRP A 195 15.06 -21.85 0.40
CA TRP A 195 13.79 -22.18 1.07
C TRP A 195 12.85 -20.96 1.23
N THR A 196 13.41 -19.75 1.23
CA THR A 196 12.61 -18.52 1.34
C THR A 196 11.73 -18.26 0.11
N GLN A 197 11.99 -18.92 -1.03
CA GLN A 197 11.12 -18.86 -2.22
C GLN A 197 9.74 -19.48 -1.98
N LEU A 198 9.59 -20.32 -0.95
CA LEU A 198 8.29 -20.87 -0.58
C LEU A 198 7.34 -19.81 0.00
N ALA A 199 7.86 -18.74 0.61
CA ALA A 199 7.03 -17.71 1.23
C ALA A 199 6.10 -17.01 0.22
N PRO A 200 6.55 -16.48 -0.92
CA PRO A 200 5.66 -15.87 -1.91
C PRO A 200 4.79 -16.89 -2.66
N ALA A 201 5.15 -18.17 -2.66
CA ALA A 201 4.34 -19.22 -3.28
C ALA A 201 3.22 -19.73 -2.36
N ALA A 202 3.39 -19.60 -1.04
CA ALA A 202 2.40 -20.02 -0.03
C ALA A 202 1.41 -18.90 0.36
N GLY A 203 1.71 -17.64 0.07
CA GLY A 203 0.87 -16.48 0.35
C GLY A 203 -0.03 -16.14 -0.78
#